data_973ef8c6c45102fb1ea85d1c8ecb3390
#
_entry.id   973ef8c6c45102fb1ea85d1c8ecb3390
#
_cell.length_a   1.000
_cell.length_b   1.000
_cell.length_c   1.000
_cell.angle_alpha   90.00
_cell.angle_beta   90.00
_cell.angle_gamma   90.00
#
_symmetry.space_group_name_H-M   'P 1'
#
loop_
_entity.id
_entity.type
_entity.pdbx_description
1 polymer ?
#
loop_
_entity_poly.entity_id
_entity_poly.type
_entity_poly.pdbx_seq_one_letter_code
_entity_poly.pdbx_strand_id
1 'polypeptide(L)'
;MSKAETPDSVTARLREGFERIALVLRSDLWMASGKAGLNPTQAQALALLAERAGGLRAKEIAAHLAVSPATIADTLAALERKGLVARAPDPADARAMRVILTDEGRKVGRALAQSKSQVTTALAMLSPDQQADLLLSQIRIIRSLQLAGAIPEQRICVSCRHFRPNAYPGAAQPHHCAFVNAAIGDQDLRLDCGEHEAADPSIQSANWMVFDTGRPPFRATQDT
;
A
#
# COMPACT_ATOMS: atom_id res chain seq x y z
N MET A 1 11.36 19.95 -19.95
CA MET A 1 11.82 19.12 -21.09
C MET A 1 12.19 17.75 -20.52
N SER A 2 11.35 16.77 -20.74
CA SER A 2 11.59 15.37 -20.32
C SER A 2 12.77 14.85 -21.17
N LYS A 3 13.86 14.42 -20.51
CA LYS A 3 14.92 13.67 -21.19
C LYS A 3 14.30 12.39 -21.73
N ALA A 4 14.31 12.19 -23.04
CA ALA A 4 13.92 10.94 -23.66
C ALA A 4 14.77 9.82 -23.05
N GLU A 5 14.11 8.80 -22.46
CA GLU A 5 14.79 7.62 -21.95
C GLU A 5 15.54 6.92 -23.10
N THR A 6 16.85 6.84 -22.99
CA THR A 6 17.58 5.97 -23.90
C THR A 6 17.26 4.52 -23.55
N PRO A 7 17.05 3.62 -24.55
CA PRO A 7 16.66 2.22 -24.30
C PRO A 7 17.60 1.45 -23.36
N ASP A 8 18.82 1.91 -23.17
CA ASP A 8 19.86 1.28 -22.34
C ASP A 8 20.08 2.00 -20.99
N SER A 9 19.19 2.89 -20.57
CA SER A 9 19.29 3.56 -19.28
C SER A 9 18.99 2.59 -18.12
N VAL A 10 19.58 2.85 -16.94
CA VAL A 10 19.26 2.08 -15.71
C VAL A 10 17.76 2.13 -15.43
N THR A 11 17.11 3.27 -15.62
CA THR A 11 15.66 3.43 -15.44
C THR A 11 14.87 2.51 -16.38
N ALA A 12 15.28 2.41 -17.65
CA ALA A 12 14.63 1.50 -18.61
C ALA A 12 14.77 0.02 -18.17
N ARG A 13 15.94 -0.38 -17.71
CA ARG A 13 16.17 -1.74 -17.19
C ARG A 13 15.39 -2.02 -15.91
N LEU A 14 15.28 -1.04 -14.99
CA LEU A 14 14.46 -1.18 -13.80
C LEU A 14 12.97 -1.35 -14.17
N ARG A 15 12.45 -0.54 -15.11
CA ARG A 15 11.08 -0.67 -15.61
C ARG A 15 10.84 -2.07 -16.20
N GLU A 16 11.75 -2.56 -17.05
CA GLU A 16 11.67 -3.91 -17.60
C GLU A 16 11.66 -4.98 -16.49
N GLY A 17 12.49 -4.81 -15.45
CA GLY A 17 12.50 -5.69 -14.28
C GLY A 17 11.16 -5.71 -13.55
N PHE A 18 10.56 -4.54 -13.31
CA PHE A 18 9.21 -4.46 -12.71
C PHE A 18 8.16 -5.14 -13.59
N GLU A 19 8.21 -4.99 -14.92
CA GLU A 19 7.27 -5.64 -15.84
C GLU A 19 7.37 -7.18 -15.73
N ARG A 20 8.59 -7.74 -15.66
CA ARG A 20 8.80 -9.19 -15.47
C ARG A 20 8.28 -9.68 -14.11
N ILE A 21 8.54 -8.95 -13.02
CA ILE A 21 8.02 -9.28 -11.69
C ILE A 21 6.48 -9.21 -11.69
N ALA A 22 5.89 -8.19 -12.33
CA ALA A 22 4.44 -8.04 -12.44
C ALA A 22 3.78 -9.19 -13.21
N LEU A 23 4.47 -9.82 -14.18
CA LEU A 23 3.96 -11.03 -14.85
C LEU A 23 3.82 -12.18 -13.87
N VAL A 24 4.81 -12.40 -13.02
CA VAL A 24 4.77 -13.46 -12.00
C VAL A 24 3.67 -13.18 -10.97
N LEU A 25 3.57 -11.94 -10.46
CA LEU A 25 2.52 -11.54 -9.53
C LEU A 25 1.11 -11.76 -10.11
N ARG A 26 0.91 -11.44 -11.40
CA ARG A 26 -0.37 -11.72 -12.09
C ARG A 26 -0.65 -13.21 -12.21
N SER A 27 0.36 -14.03 -12.52
CA SER A 27 0.22 -15.48 -12.60
C SER A 27 -0.14 -16.08 -11.24
N ASP A 28 0.56 -15.66 -10.17
CA ASP A 28 0.28 -16.10 -8.80
C ASP A 28 -1.16 -15.76 -8.38
N LEU A 29 -1.59 -14.53 -8.68
CA LEU A 29 -2.97 -14.06 -8.42
C LEU A 29 -4.00 -14.89 -9.20
N TRP A 30 -3.73 -15.17 -10.47
CA TRP A 30 -4.62 -15.98 -11.31
C TRP A 30 -4.80 -17.39 -10.73
N MET A 31 -3.71 -18.04 -10.33
CA MET A 31 -3.75 -19.36 -9.72
C MET A 31 -4.48 -19.36 -8.37
N ALA A 32 -4.21 -18.36 -7.52
CA ALA A 32 -4.86 -18.26 -6.22
C ALA A 32 -6.37 -17.99 -6.35
N SER A 33 -6.75 -17.07 -7.26
CA SER A 33 -8.16 -16.74 -7.50
C SER A 33 -8.94 -17.95 -8.06
N GLY A 34 -8.35 -18.69 -9.01
CA GLY A 34 -8.99 -19.89 -9.58
C GLY A 34 -9.28 -20.96 -8.54
N LYS A 35 -8.36 -21.20 -7.58
CA LYS A 35 -8.58 -22.14 -6.46
C LYS A 35 -9.76 -21.71 -5.56
N ALA A 36 -10.01 -20.42 -5.44
CA ALA A 36 -11.13 -19.87 -4.66
C ALA A 36 -12.43 -19.74 -5.48
N GLY A 37 -12.47 -20.17 -6.73
CA GLY A 37 -13.62 -20.01 -7.63
C GLY A 37 -13.91 -18.53 -7.96
N LEU A 38 -12.88 -17.69 -7.98
CA LEU A 38 -12.96 -16.25 -8.21
C LEU A 38 -12.22 -15.87 -9.50
N ASN A 39 -12.58 -14.75 -10.09
CA ASN A 39 -11.69 -14.09 -11.05
C ASN A 39 -10.67 -13.19 -10.34
N PRO A 40 -9.58 -12.78 -11.01
CA PRO A 40 -8.54 -11.94 -10.39
C PRO A 40 -9.06 -10.67 -9.73
N THR A 41 -9.98 -9.94 -10.37
CA THR A 41 -10.55 -8.69 -9.82
C THR A 41 -11.36 -8.95 -8.55
N GLN A 42 -12.13 -10.05 -8.50
CA GLN A 42 -12.85 -10.48 -7.29
C GLN A 42 -11.88 -10.81 -6.16
N ALA A 43 -10.80 -11.55 -6.45
CA ALA A 43 -9.78 -11.89 -5.47
C ALA A 43 -9.06 -10.64 -4.94
N GLN A 44 -8.69 -9.70 -5.81
CA GLN A 44 -8.08 -8.43 -5.41
C GLN A 44 -9.01 -7.59 -4.53
N ALA A 45 -10.30 -7.51 -4.86
CA ALA A 45 -11.29 -6.79 -4.05
C ALA A 45 -11.43 -7.41 -2.65
N LEU A 46 -11.47 -8.74 -2.53
CA LEU A 46 -11.52 -9.42 -1.24
C LEU A 46 -10.23 -9.23 -0.44
N ALA A 47 -9.07 -9.35 -1.07
CA ALA A 47 -7.77 -9.13 -0.41
C ALA A 47 -7.67 -7.68 0.11
N LEU A 48 -8.03 -6.69 -0.71
CA LEU A 48 -8.08 -5.29 -0.30
C LEU A 48 -9.02 -5.06 0.89
N LEU A 49 -10.22 -5.65 0.86
CA LEU A 49 -11.19 -5.52 1.96
C LEU A 49 -10.75 -6.25 3.23
N ALA A 50 -9.94 -7.31 3.12
CA ALA A 50 -9.40 -8.02 4.29
C ALA A 50 -8.50 -7.15 5.15
N GLU A 51 -7.82 -6.18 4.54
CA GLU A 51 -6.96 -5.20 5.20
C GLU A 51 -7.73 -3.95 5.67
N ARG A 52 -9.07 -3.94 5.55
CA ARG A 52 -9.95 -2.78 5.80
C ARG A 52 -11.11 -3.17 6.71
N ALA A 53 -10.88 -3.23 8.03
CA ALA A 53 -11.88 -3.65 9.02
C ALA A 53 -13.22 -2.89 8.89
N GLY A 54 -13.18 -1.60 8.56
CA GLY A 54 -14.37 -0.76 8.34
C GLY A 54 -14.99 -0.86 6.95
N GLY A 55 -14.46 -1.71 6.04
CA GLY A 55 -14.85 -1.75 4.64
C GLY A 55 -14.46 -0.50 3.85
N LEU A 56 -14.84 -0.46 2.59
CA LEU A 56 -14.56 0.63 1.66
C LEU A 56 -15.81 0.97 0.83
N ARG A 57 -15.92 2.22 0.38
CA ARG A 57 -16.89 2.60 -0.66
C ARG A 57 -16.48 2.01 -2.01
N ALA A 58 -17.44 1.70 -2.87
CA ALA A 58 -17.15 1.11 -4.19
C ALA A 58 -16.16 1.97 -5.02
N LYS A 59 -16.27 3.31 -4.95
CA LYS A 59 -15.35 4.23 -5.62
C LYS A 59 -13.90 4.10 -5.11
N GLU A 60 -13.71 3.84 -3.83
CA GLU A 60 -12.38 3.67 -3.22
C GLU A 60 -11.77 2.35 -3.68
N ILE A 61 -12.57 1.29 -3.74
CA ILE A 61 -12.13 -0.02 -4.26
C ILE A 61 -11.73 0.11 -5.74
N ALA A 62 -12.56 0.80 -6.56
CA ALA A 62 -12.27 1.04 -7.98
C ALA A 62 -10.93 1.77 -8.17
N ALA A 63 -10.70 2.83 -7.38
CA ALA A 63 -9.45 3.59 -7.42
C ALA A 63 -8.24 2.74 -7.03
N HIS A 64 -8.33 1.96 -5.93
CA HIS A 64 -7.25 1.10 -5.48
C HIS A 64 -6.90 0.00 -6.50
N LEU A 65 -7.89 -0.54 -7.18
CA LEU A 65 -7.69 -1.60 -8.18
C LEU A 65 -7.41 -1.06 -9.59
N ALA A 66 -7.43 0.25 -9.78
CA ALA A 66 -7.28 0.91 -11.08
C ALA A 66 -8.26 0.37 -12.13
N VAL A 67 -9.51 0.13 -11.74
CA VAL A 67 -10.57 -0.36 -12.63
C VAL A 67 -11.70 0.66 -12.74
N SER A 68 -12.52 0.53 -13.81
CA SER A 68 -13.68 1.43 -14.02
C SER A 68 -14.75 1.23 -12.93
N PRO A 69 -15.55 2.27 -12.62
CA PRO A 69 -16.71 2.14 -11.74
C PRO A 69 -17.69 1.04 -12.16
N ALA A 70 -17.89 0.82 -13.45
CA ALA A 70 -18.72 -0.25 -13.97
C ALA A 70 -18.15 -1.62 -13.65
N THR A 71 -16.86 -1.84 -13.91
CA THR A 71 -16.16 -3.09 -13.59
C THR A 71 -16.27 -3.44 -12.12
N ILE A 72 -16.09 -2.45 -11.22
CA ILE A 72 -16.18 -2.73 -9.78
C ILE A 72 -17.62 -3.00 -9.33
N ALA A 73 -18.61 -2.32 -9.92
CA ALA A 73 -20.02 -2.58 -9.61
C ALA A 73 -20.40 -4.04 -9.93
N ASP A 74 -20.02 -4.54 -11.11
CA ASP A 74 -20.26 -5.93 -11.51
C ASP A 74 -19.50 -6.93 -10.63
N THR A 75 -18.25 -6.60 -10.28
CA THR A 75 -17.41 -7.39 -9.39
C THR A 75 -18.05 -7.54 -8.01
N LEU A 76 -18.49 -6.43 -7.41
CA LEU A 76 -19.12 -6.42 -6.09
C LEU A 76 -20.47 -7.13 -6.11
N ALA A 77 -21.30 -6.93 -7.14
CA ALA A 77 -22.56 -7.65 -7.29
C ALA A 77 -22.35 -9.17 -7.38
N ALA A 78 -21.28 -9.61 -8.07
CA ALA A 78 -20.93 -11.02 -8.11
C ALA A 78 -20.44 -11.57 -6.77
N LEU A 79 -19.66 -10.79 -6.00
CA LEU A 79 -19.21 -11.15 -4.65
C LEU A 79 -20.37 -11.18 -3.64
N GLU A 80 -21.35 -10.28 -3.76
CA GLU A 80 -22.58 -10.29 -2.96
C GLU A 80 -23.39 -11.56 -3.23
N ARG A 81 -23.59 -11.94 -4.51
CA ARG A 81 -24.27 -13.21 -4.87
C ARG A 81 -23.56 -14.44 -4.33
N LYS A 82 -22.24 -14.39 -4.19
CA LYS A 82 -21.43 -15.47 -3.58
C LYS A 82 -21.46 -15.42 -2.04
N GLY A 83 -22.10 -14.43 -1.42
CA GLY A 83 -22.15 -14.27 0.01
C GLY A 83 -20.81 -13.88 0.66
N LEU A 84 -19.86 -13.33 -0.12
CA LEU A 84 -18.52 -12.99 0.36
C LEU A 84 -18.41 -11.53 0.85
N VAL A 85 -19.27 -10.66 0.34
CA VAL A 85 -19.36 -9.25 0.78
C VAL A 85 -20.81 -8.88 1.08
N ALA A 86 -20.99 -7.85 1.89
CA ALA A 86 -22.27 -7.23 2.18
C ALA A 86 -22.15 -5.69 2.14
N ARG A 87 -23.27 -5.00 2.02
CA ARG A 87 -23.32 -3.54 2.13
C ARG A 87 -23.73 -3.13 3.52
N ALA A 88 -23.04 -2.13 4.06
CA ALA A 88 -23.37 -1.52 5.34
C ALA A 88 -23.41 0.02 5.20
N PRO A 89 -24.18 0.75 6.01
CA PRO A 89 -24.14 2.20 6.04
C PRO A 89 -22.71 2.70 6.37
N ASP A 90 -22.31 3.78 5.72
CA ASP A 90 -21.02 4.41 6.05
C ASP A 90 -21.18 5.21 7.35
N PRO A 91 -20.34 4.98 8.37
CA PRO A 91 -20.43 5.66 9.65
C PRO A 91 -20.19 7.17 9.57
N ALA A 92 -19.49 7.64 8.53
CA ALA A 92 -19.20 9.06 8.30
C ALA A 92 -20.25 9.76 7.41
N ASP A 93 -21.09 8.99 6.70
CA ASP A 93 -22.08 9.56 5.76
C ASP A 93 -23.24 8.58 5.59
N ALA A 94 -24.34 8.82 6.30
CA ALA A 94 -25.53 7.95 6.30
C ALA A 94 -26.19 7.76 4.91
N ARG A 95 -25.83 8.58 3.91
CA ARG A 95 -26.33 8.44 2.53
C ARG A 95 -25.43 7.52 1.69
N ALA A 96 -24.27 7.17 2.20
CA ALA A 96 -23.28 6.33 1.52
C ALA A 96 -23.30 4.90 2.07
N MET A 97 -22.92 3.95 1.22
CA MET A 97 -22.75 2.55 1.58
C MET A 97 -21.31 2.14 1.46
N ARG A 98 -20.83 1.37 2.43
CA ARG A 98 -19.55 0.65 2.38
C ARG A 98 -19.78 -0.81 2.04
N VAL A 99 -18.80 -1.39 1.39
CA VAL A 99 -18.70 -2.83 1.17
C VAL A 99 -17.81 -3.40 2.27
N ILE A 100 -18.35 -4.37 2.98
CA ILE A 100 -17.67 -5.08 4.07
C ILE A 100 -17.59 -6.57 3.75
N LEU A 101 -16.61 -7.27 4.29
CA LEU A 101 -16.54 -8.72 4.19
C LEU A 101 -17.58 -9.38 5.12
N THR A 102 -18.20 -10.43 4.64
CA THR A 102 -18.90 -11.41 5.49
C THR A 102 -17.87 -12.28 6.23
N ASP A 103 -18.32 -13.14 7.15
CA ASP A 103 -17.42 -14.12 7.82
C ASP A 103 -16.74 -15.05 6.82
N GLU A 104 -17.47 -15.50 5.81
CA GLU A 104 -16.92 -16.33 4.76
C GLU A 104 -15.97 -15.53 3.86
N GLY A 105 -16.34 -14.30 3.51
CA GLY A 105 -15.46 -13.38 2.78
C GLY A 105 -14.15 -13.12 3.52
N ARG A 106 -14.18 -13.00 4.85
CA ARG A 106 -12.96 -12.83 5.67
C ARG A 106 -12.05 -14.06 5.60
N LYS A 107 -12.61 -15.28 5.63
CA LYS A 107 -11.83 -16.52 5.50
C LYS A 107 -11.16 -16.58 4.13
N VAL A 108 -11.93 -16.36 3.07
CA VAL A 108 -11.42 -16.40 1.69
C VAL A 108 -10.38 -15.29 1.47
N GLY A 109 -10.65 -14.06 1.92
CA GLY A 109 -9.72 -12.92 1.80
C GLY A 109 -8.38 -13.18 2.50
N ARG A 110 -8.40 -13.75 3.72
CA ARG A 110 -7.18 -14.15 4.44
C ARG A 110 -6.41 -15.25 3.72
N ALA A 111 -7.12 -16.26 3.20
CA ALA A 111 -6.48 -17.35 2.45
C ALA A 111 -5.79 -16.82 1.17
N LEU A 112 -6.39 -15.84 0.48
CA LEU A 112 -5.80 -15.17 -0.67
C LEU A 112 -4.55 -14.36 -0.27
N ALA A 113 -4.63 -13.59 0.80
CA ALA A 113 -3.50 -12.79 1.30
C ALA A 113 -2.32 -13.67 1.77
N GLN A 114 -2.60 -14.87 2.28
CA GLN A 114 -1.60 -15.85 2.73
C GLN A 114 -1.15 -16.80 1.62
N SER A 115 -1.65 -16.65 0.40
CA SER A 115 -1.25 -17.52 -0.71
C SER A 115 0.26 -17.34 -0.98
N LYS A 116 0.95 -18.48 -1.16
CA LYS A 116 2.39 -18.45 -1.48
C LYS A 116 2.60 -17.77 -2.84
N SER A 117 3.38 -16.69 -2.84
CA SER A 117 3.83 -16.02 -4.04
C SER A 117 5.28 -16.42 -4.35
N GLN A 118 5.57 -16.70 -5.63
CA GLN A 118 6.94 -16.93 -6.07
C GLN A 118 7.82 -15.70 -5.86
N VAL A 119 7.24 -14.50 -6.02
CA VAL A 119 7.94 -13.24 -5.75
C VAL A 119 8.29 -13.12 -4.26
N THR A 120 7.39 -13.47 -3.33
CA THR A 120 7.71 -13.47 -1.88
C THR A 120 8.84 -14.44 -1.57
N THR A 121 8.85 -15.62 -2.20
CA THR A 121 9.94 -16.60 -2.03
C THR A 121 11.28 -16.05 -2.55
N ALA A 122 11.28 -15.37 -3.69
CA ALA A 122 12.47 -14.75 -4.24
C ALA A 122 12.99 -13.58 -3.37
N LEU A 123 12.08 -12.75 -2.84
CA LEU A 123 12.44 -11.67 -1.92
C LEU A 123 13.08 -12.19 -0.62
N ALA A 124 12.65 -13.35 -0.12
CA ALA A 124 13.23 -13.97 1.07
C ALA A 124 14.68 -14.48 0.85
N MET A 125 15.15 -14.55 -0.39
CA MET A 125 16.57 -14.88 -0.70
C MET A 125 17.51 -13.68 -0.59
N LEU A 126 16.97 -12.47 -0.54
CA LEU A 126 17.77 -11.26 -0.32
C LEU A 126 18.23 -11.19 1.15
N SER A 127 19.41 -10.60 1.38
CA SER A 127 19.85 -10.29 2.75
C SER A 127 18.89 -9.26 3.42
N PRO A 128 18.84 -9.20 4.76
CA PRO A 128 18.02 -8.20 5.45
C PRO A 128 18.30 -6.77 4.99
N ASP A 129 19.55 -6.39 4.76
CA ASP A 129 19.92 -5.07 4.28
C ASP A 129 19.41 -4.81 2.85
N GLN A 130 19.53 -5.80 1.95
CA GLN A 130 18.99 -5.69 0.60
C GLN A 130 17.45 -5.57 0.60
N GLN A 131 16.77 -6.27 1.50
CA GLN A 131 15.31 -6.14 1.67
C GLN A 131 14.93 -4.74 2.16
N ALA A 132 15.66 -4.19 3.14
CA ALA A 132 15.44 -2.83 3.65
C ALA A 132 15.67 -1.78 2.56
N ASP A 133 16.78 -1.85 1.81
CA ASP A 133 17.10 -0.94 0.71
C ASP A 133 16.03 -0.97 -0.40
N LEU A 134 15.55 -2.18 -0.73
CA LEU A 134 14.48 -2.35 -1.72
C LEU A 134 13.17 -1.75 -1.22
N LEU A 135 12.82 -1.96 0.06
CA LEU A 135 11.62 -1.38 0.67
C LEU A 135 11.67 0.15 0.67
N LEU A 136 12.79 0.75 1.05
CA LEU A 136 13.00 2.20 0.99
C LEU A 136 12.86 2.74 -0.43
N SER A 137 13.42 2.04 -1.42
CA SER A 137 13.29 2.41 -2.83
C SER A 137 11.84 2.34 -3.31
N GLN A 138 11.10 1.31 -2.92
CA GLN A 138 9.67 1.18 -3.21
C GLN A 138 8.84 2.31 -2.58
N ILE A 139 9.10 2.67 -1.33
CA ILE A 139 8.44 3.79 -0.65
C ILE A 139 8.63 5.09 -1.44
N ARG A 140 9.85 5.38 -1.91
CA ARG A 140 10.14 6.56 -2.72
C ARG A 140 9.38 6.57 -4.05
N ILE A 141 9.36 5.44 -4.74
CA ILE A 141 8.64 5.27 -6.02
C ILE A 141 7.13 5.43 -5.81
N ILE A 142 6.54 4.74 -4.82
CA ILE A 142 5.11 4.81 -4.51
C ILE A 142 4.72 6.25 -4.16
N ARG A 143 5.48 6.94 -3.32
CA ARG A 143 5.19 8.34 -2.99
C ARG A 143 5.25 9.24 -4.23
N SER A 144 6.23 9.07 -5.10
CA SER A 144 6.32 9.82 -6.36
C SER A 144 5.09 9.60 -7.24
N LEU A 145 4.62 8.35 -7.36
CA LEU A 145 3.42 8.00 -8.11
C LEU A 145 2.14 8.60 -7.51
N GLN A 146 2.04 8.63 -6.17
CA GLN A 146 0.93 9.28 -5.47
C GLN A 146 0.90 10.79 -5.73
N LEU A 147 2.05 11.47 -5.62
CA LEU A 147 2.16 12.91 -5.88
C LEU A 147 1.84 13.26 -7.34
N ALA A 148 2.14 12.36 -8.27
CA ALA A 148 1.78 12.50 -9.69
C ALA A 148 0.30 12.14 -9.98
N GLY A 149 -0.47 11.68 -8.98
CA GLY A 149 -1.86 11.23 -9.16
C GLY A 149 -2.00 9.93 -9.96
N ALA A 150 -0.91 9.19 -10.18
CA ALA A 150 -0.92 7.93 -10.92
C ALA A 150 -1.55 6.77 -10.14
N ILE A 151 -1.48 6.84 -8.81
CA ILE A 151 -2.14 5.91 -7.88
C ILE A 151 -2.80 6.70 -6.74
N PRO A 152 -3.88 6.16 -6.13
CA PRO A 152 -4.48 6.80 -4.95
C PRO A 152 -3.52 6.79 -3.77
N GLU A 153 -3.79 7.66 -2.78
CA GLU A 153 -3.02 7.69 -1.54
C GLU A 153 -3.03 6.32 -0.86
N GLN A 154 -1.84 5.82 -0.55
CA GLN A 154 -1.63 4.56 0.14
C GLN A 154 -1.40 4.84 1.64
N ARG A 155 -1.71 3.87 2.50
CA ARG A 155 -1.53 3.98 3.96
C ARG A 155 -0.09 3.68 4.38
N ILE A 156 0.87 4.39 3.79
CA ILE A 156 2.30 4.20 4.06
C ILE A 156 2.73 4.99 5.30
N CYS A 157 3.71 4.50 6.02
CA CYS A 157 4.21 5.16 7.24
C CYS A 157 4.60 6.61 6.99
N VAL A 158 5.27 6.93 5.89
CA VAL A 158 5.79 8.27 5.60
C VAL A 158 4.72 9.35 5.39
N SER A 159 3.46 8.98 5.16
CA SER A 159 2.31 9.90 5.10
C SER A 159 1.48 9.92 6.37
N CYS A 160 1.85 9.11 7.39
CA CYS A 160 1.06 8.93 8.60
C CYS A 160 1.35 10.00 9.66
N ARG A 161 0.29 10.49 10.34
CA ARG A 161 0.42 11.46 11.45
C ARG A 161 1.17 10.91 12.66
N HIS A 162 1.23 9.59 12.81
CA HIS A 162 1.92 8.92 13.91
C HIS A 162 3.39 8.66 13.63
N PHE A 163 3.86 8.88 12.41
CA PHE A 163 5.24 8.64 12.03
C PHE A 163 6.14 9.82 12.41
N ARG A 164 7.26 9.49 13.05
CA ARG A 164 8.32 10.44 13.41
C ARG A 164 9.62 9.93 12.82
N PRO A 165 9.97 10.37 11.61
CA PRO A 165 11.19 9.94 10.96
C PRO A 165 12.41 10.44 11.73
N ASN A 166 13.44 9.59 11.81
CA ASN A 166 14.74 9.91 12.40
C ASN A 166 14.65 10.52 13.82
N ALA A 167 13.70 10.03 14.62
CA ALA A 167 13.53 10.44 16.02
C ALA A 167 14.74 10.05 16.90
N TYR A 168 15.47 8.99 16.49
CA TYR A 168 16.64 8.45 17.15
C TYR A 168 17.81 8.32 16.17
N PRO A 169 18.46 9.43 15.76
CA PRO A 169 19.51 9.43 14.76
C PRO A 169 20.68 8.51 15.15
N GLY A 170 21.10 7.66 14.22
CA GLY A 170 22.21 6.71 14.42
C GLY A 170 21.84 5.44 15.18
N ALA A 171 20.60 5.28 15.66
CA ALA A 171 20.12 4.03 16.22
C ALA A 171 19.77 3.01 15.13
N ALA A 172 19.78 1.72 15.47
CA ALA A 172 19.32 0.64 14.58
C ALA A 172 17.83 0.79 14.19
N GLN A 173 17.04 1.44 15.05
CA GLN A 173 15.64 1.79 14.82
C GLN A 173 15.50 3.32 14.89
N PRO A 174 15.81 4.03 13.80
CA PRO A 174 15.92 5.49 13.83
C PRO A 174 14.58 6.22 13.88
N HIS A 175 13.49 5.58 13.53
CA HIS A 175 12.17 6.18 13.51
C HIS A 175 11.36 5.86 14.75
N HIS A 176 10.22 6.54 14.92
CA HIS A 176 9.27 6.27 16.01
C HIS A 176 7.85 6.26 15.46
N CYS A 177 7.08 5.26 15.87
CA CYS A 177 5.64 5.21 15.63
C CYS A 177 4.89 5.62 16.91
N ALA A 178 4.25 6.79 16.91
CA ALA A 178 3.52 7.29 18.07
C ALA A 178 2.22 6.53 18.37
N PHE A 179 1.67 5.76 17.40
CA PHE A 179 0.48 4.94 17.64
C PHE A 179 0.79 3.76 18.58
N VAL A 180 1.84 2.99 18.25
CA VAL A 180 2.28 1.86 19.10
C VAL A 180 3.29 2.29 20.15
N ASN A 181 3.70 3.56 20.16
CA ASN A 181 4.69 4.16 21.05
C ASN A 181 6.02 3.36 21.08
N ALA A 182 6.56 3.05 19.91
CA ALA A 182 7.76 2.24 19.77
C ALA A 182 8.74 2.81 18.74
N ALA A 183 10.05 2.58 18.95
CA ALA A 183 11.06 2.76 17.92
C ALA A 183 10.84 1.72 16.81
N ILE A 184 11.07 2.12 15.54
CA ILE A 184 10.97 1.26 14.37
C ILE A 184 12.15 1.52 13.44
N GLY A 185 12.62 0.47 12.78
CA GLY A 185 13.66 0.52 11.76
C GLY A 185 13.10 0.67 10.35
N ASP A 186 13.99 0.79 9.38
CA ASP A 186 13.62 0.85 7.96
C ASP A 186 12.84 -0.38 7.51
N GLN A 187 13.21 -1.56 8.02
CA GLN A 187 12.54 -2.83 7.73
C GLN A 187 11.13 -2.95 8.34
N ASP A 188 10.79 -2.10 9.31
CA ASP A 188 9.49 -2.12 9.99
C ASP A 188 8.46 -1.20 9.30
N LEU A 189 8.89 -0.42 8.30
CA LEU A 189 8.03 0.50 7.57
C LEU A 189 6.95 -0.26 6.81
N ARG A 190 5.71 0.22 6.90
CA ARG A 190 4.56 -0.41 6.26
C ARG A 190 4.13 0.35 5.01
N LEU A 191 3.84 -0.39 3.95
CA LEU A 191 3.24 0.11 2.71
C LEU A 191 1.71 0.15 2.79
N ASP A 192 1.12 -0.62 3.73
CA ASP A 192 -0.30 -0.60 4.05
C ASP A 192 -0.50 -0.86 5.55
N CYS A 193 -0.76 0.18 6.32
CA CYS A 193 -0.95 0.11 7.77
C CYS A 193 -2.44 0.22 8.13
N GLY A 194 -2.95 -0.72 8.94
CA GLY A 194 -4.34 -0.70 9.45
C GLY A 194 -4.67 0.56 10.24
N GLU A 195 -3.69 1.05 10.98
CA GLU A 195 -3.81 2.19 11.92
C GLU A 195 -3.35 3.51 11.29
N HIS A 196 -3.23 3.55 9.96
CA HIS A 196 -2.80 4.76 9.27
C HIS A 196 -3.86 5.86 9.40
N GLU A 197 -3.42 7.01 9.86
CA GLU A 197 -4.14 8.27 9.78
C GLU A 197 -3.29 9.28 9.00
N ALA A 198 -3.85 9.85 7.93
CA ALA A 198 -3.13 10.82 7.11
C ALA A 198 -2.71 12.03 7.94
N ALA A 199 -1.45 12.43 7.84
CA ALA A 199 -0.98 13.68 8.41
C ALA A 199 -1.40 14.87 7.54
N ASP A 200 -1.44 16.07 8.13
CA ASP A 200 -1.61 17.29 7.33
C ASP A 200 -0.51 17.40 6.26
N PRO A 201 -0.80 17.97 5.07
CA PRO A 201 0.16 18.05 3.97
C PRO A 201 1.50 18.73 4.35
N SER A 202 1.47 19.72 5.23
CA SER A 202 2.68 20.37 5.76
C SER A 202 3.53 19.42 6.60
N ILE A 203 2.90 18.63 7.44
CA ILE A 203 3.56 17.62 8.28
C ILE A 203 4.11 16.48 7.40
N GLN A 204 3.33 16.03 6.41
CA GLN A 204 3.80 15.02 5.45
C GLN A 204 5.06 15.49 4.71
N SER A 205 5.08 16.76 4.27
CA SER A 205 6.23 17.34 3.57
C SER A 205 7.46 17.45 4.48
N ALA A 206 7.29 17.89 5.72
CA ALA A 206 8.37 17.98 6.70
C ALA A 206 8.90 16.59 7.07
N ASN A 207 8.03 15.63 7.37
CA ASN A 207 8.41 14.25 7.67
C ASN A 207 9.13 13.60 6.49
N TRP A 208 8.67 13.84 5.27
CA TRP A 208 9.33 13.32 4.07
C TRP A 208 10.76 13.86 3.94
N MET A 209 10.96 15.18 4.14
CA MET A 209 12.28 15.79 4.06
C MET A 209 13.25 15.13 5.06
N VAL A 210 12.80 14.92 6.31
CA VAL A 210 13.61 14.25 7.35
C VAL A 210 13.89 12.80 6.97
N PHE A 211 12.90 12.07 6.49
CA PHE A 211 13.01 10.67 6.08
C PHE A 211 13.98 10.49 4.90
N ASP A 212 13.85 11.32 3.87
CA ASP A 212 14.62 11.18 2.63
C ASP A 212 16.08 11.65 2.77
N THR A 213 16.33 12.68 3.58
CA THR A 213 17.67 13.27 3.75
C THR A 213 18.39 12.80 5.02
N GLY A 214 17.69 12.16 5.96
CA GLY A 214 18.21 11.81 7.29
C GLY A 214 18.48 13.04 8.19
N ARG A 215 18.11 14.25 7.74
CA ARG A 215 18.38 15.49 8.46
C ARG A 215 17.10 16.03 9.12
N PRO A 216 17.13 16.48 10.39
CA PRO A 216 15.97 17.13 10.99
C PRO A 216 15.61 18.39 10.20
N PRO A 217 14.32 18.79 10.16
CA PRO A 217 13.93 20.03 9.54
C PRO A 217 14.68 21.17 10.19
N PHE A 218 15.09 22.15 9.39
CA PHE A 218 15.77 23.34 9.85
C PHE A 218 14.89 24.00 10.93
N ARG A 219 15.33 23.95 12.19
CA ARG A 219 14.72 24.78 13.22
C ARG A 219 15.11 26.23 12.88
N ALA A 220 14.15 27.01 12.39
CA ALA A 220 14.33 28.46 12.44
C ALA A 220 14.72 28.78 13.90
N THR A 221 15.92 29.29 14.11
CA THR A 221 16.33 29.84 15.37
C THR A 221 15.31 30.92 15.72
N GLN A 222 14.55 30.66 16.80
CA GLN A 222 13.82 31.73 17.46
C GLN A 222 14.91 32.61 18.08
N ASP A 223 15.30 33.67 17.35
CA ASP A 223 16.07 34.78 17.92
C ASP A 223 15.19 35.39 19.00
N THR A 224 15.69 35.32 20.23
CA THR A 224 15.20 35.94 21.46
C THR A 224 15.28 37.45 21.35
#